data_5e49249eda1d350a33eb8b770a9d02f4
#
_entry.id   5e49249eda1d350a33eb8b770a9d02f4
#
_cell.length_a   1.000
_cell.length_b   1.000
_cell.length_c   1.000
_cell.angle_alpha   90.00
_cell.angle_beta   90.00
_cell.angle_gamma   90.00
#
_symmetry.space_group_name_H-M   'P 1'
#
loop_
_entity.id
_entity.type
_entity.pdbx_description
1 polymer ?
#
loop_
_entity_poly.entity_id
_entity_poly.type
_entity_poly.pdbx_seq_one_letter_code
_entity_poly.pdbx_strand_id
1 'polypeptide(L)'
;GLIQAFMHKPDLLILDEPTSGLDPLMKQVFYDMVLQMKVMGKTIFISSHDLTEVQKLCDRAAFIREGKLIAIEEIKNSFDMNLRRYTITFESEPNQYLFTQIEGVTQAITDGNQITVTIRGNVSHLIEELSKLAPTDLYEQETTLEDLFMKYY
;
A
#
# COMPACT_ATOMS: atom_id res chain seq x y z
N GLY A 1 -11.21 17.90 -21.94
CA GLY A 1 -10.61 17.27 -20.78
C GLY A 1 -10.79 15.76 -20.73
N LEU A 2 -10.95 15.21 -19.52
CA LEU A 2 -10.98 13.74 -19.27
C LEU A 2 -12.02 13.01 -20.12
N ILE A 3 -13.26 13.47 -20.15
CA ILE A 3 -14.35 12.82 -20.94
C ILE A 3 -13.96 12.64 -22.40
N GLN A 4 -13.33 13.64 -23.01
CA GLN A 4 -12.89 13.56 -24.40
C GLN A 4 -11.83 12.48 -24.63
N ALA A 5 -10.91 12.30 -23.69
CA ALA A 5 -9.86 11.29 -23.75
C ALA A 5 -10.45 9.84 -23.76
N PHE A 6 -11.53 9.63 -23.02
CA PHE A 6 -12.18 8.32 -22.90
C PHE A 6 -13.21 8.04 -24.02
N MET A 7 -13.77 9.09 -24.68
CA MET A 7 -14.87 8.95 -25.63
C MET A 7 -14.58 8.00 -26.78
N HIS A 8 -13.36 8.01 -27.30
CA HIS A 8 -12.97 7.22 -28.48
C HIS A 8 -12.48 5.80 -28.13
N LYS A 9 -12.51 5.42 -26.86
CA LYS A 9 -12.03 4.11 -26.35
C LYS A 9 -10.65 3.74 -26.94
N PRO A 10 -9.63 4.60 -26.79
CA PRO A 10 -8.31 4.39 -27.38
C PRO A 10 -7.67 3.12 -26.86
N ASP A 11 -6.73 2.54 -27.61
CA ASP A 11 -5.94 1.39 -27.16
C ASP A 11 -4.84 1.81 -26.16
N LEU A 12 -4.37 3.04 -26.28
CA LEU A 12 -3.42 3.67 -25.36
C LEU A 12 -3.96 5.03 -24.89
N LEU A 13 -4.01 5.20 -23.58
CA LEU A 13 -4.40 6.45 -22.93
C LEU A 13 -3.24 6.96 -22.09
N ILE A 14 -2.82 8.22 -22.31
CA ILE A 14 -1.77 8.88 -21.55
C ILE A 14 -2.39 10.06 -20.81
N LEU A 15 -2.25 10.09 -19.49
CA LEU A 15 -2.85 11.07 -18.60
C LEU A 15 -1.78 11.64 -17.66
N ASP A 16 -1.73 12.95 -17.60
CA ASP A 16 -0.84 13.69 -16.71
C ASP A 16 -1.67 14.29 -15.58
N GLU A 17 -1.41 13.85 -14.33
CA GLU A 17 -2.10 14.26 -13.10
C GLU A 17 -3.63 14.37 -13.25
N PRO A 18 -4.33 13.33 -13.76
CA PRO A 18 -5.71 13.43 -14.23
C PRO A 18 -6.73 13.74 -13.14
N THR A 19 -6.39 13.47 -11.89
CA THR A 19 -7.27 13.66 -10.72
C THR A 19 -7.01 14.95 -9.98
N SER A 20 -5.99 15.71 -10.42
CA SER A 20 -5.66 17.01 -9.82
C SER A 20 -6.86 17.97 -9.92
N GLY A 21 -7.29 18.49 -8.76
CA GLY A 21 -8.43 19.41 -8.68
C GLY A 21 -9.82 18.74 -8.78
N LEU A 22 -9.91 17.42 -8.86
CA LEU A 22 -11.18 16.72 -8.76
C LEU A 22 -11.61 16.55 -7.29
N ASP A 23 -12.91 16.66 -7.04
CA ASP A 23 -13.50 16.26 -5.77
C ASP A 23 -13.49 14.73 -5.58
N PRO A 24 -13.68 14.20 -4.36
CA PRO A 24 -13.61 12.77 -4.09
C PRO A 24 -14.61 11.92 -4.90
N LEU A 25 -15.80 12.46 -5.20
CA LEU A 25 -16.79 11.75 -5.99
C LEU A 25 -16.34 11.61 -7.45
N MET A 26 -15.83 12.69 -8.03
CA MET A 26 -15.30 12.70 -9.38
C MET A 26 -14.03 11.84 -9.52
N LYS A 27 -13.17 11.79 -8.49
CA LYS A 27 -12.05 10.85 -8.43
C LYS A 27 -12.55 9.40 -8.52
N GLN A 28 -13.59 9.03 -7.78
CA GLN A 28 -14.14 7.68 -7.83
C GLN A 28 -14.67 7.33 -9.22
N VAL A 29 -15.41 8.24 -9.86
CA VAL A 29 -15.89 8.05 -11.25
C VAL A 29 -14.72 7.83 -12.21
N PHE A 30 -13.66 8.61 -12.07
CA PHE A 30 -12.44 8.44 -12.87
C PHE A 30 -11.80 7.06 -12.64
N TYR A 31 -11.68 6.61 -11.39
CA TYR A 31 -11.14 5.28 -11.08
C TYR A 31 -11.94 4.17 -11.74
N ASP A 32 -13.27 4.24 -11.66
CA ASP A 32 -14.16 3.25 -12.28
C ASP A 32 -13.98 3.21 -13.80
N MET A 33 -13.82 4.36 -14.44
CA MET A 33 -13.54 4.45 -15.88
C MET A 33 -12.19 3.81 -16.26
N VAL A 34 -11.13 4.08 -15.50
CA VAL A 34 -9.81 3.49 -15.69
C VAL A 34 -9.87 1.96 -15.54
N LEU A 35 -10.51 1.47 -14.48
CA LEU A 35 -10.65 0.04 -14.24
C LEU A 35 -11.46 -0.66 -15.35
N GLN A 36 -12.51 -0.04 -15.85
CA GLN A 36 -13.26 -0.56 -17.00
C GLN A 36 -12.39 -0.66 -18.27
N MET A 37 -11.58 0.35 -18.54
CA MET A 37 -10.65 0.33 -19.68
C MET A 37 -9.61 -0.79 -19.55
N LYS A 38 -9.09 -1.02 -18.33
CA LYS A 38 -8.17 -2.14 -18.03
C LYS A 38 -8.83 -3.49 -18.31
N VAL A 39 -10.08 -3.69 -17.89
CA VAL A 39 -10.85 -4.92 -18.15
C VAL A 39 -11.02 -5.14 -19.67
N MET A 40 -11.14 -4.05 -20.45
CA MET A 40 -11.20 -4.10 -21.92
C MET A 40 -9.82 -4.37 -22.57
N GLY A 41 -8.76 -4.58 -21.80
CA GLY A 41 -7.41 -4.81 -22.30
C GLY A 41 -6.70 -3.57 -22.85
N LYS A 42 -7.14 -2.37 -22.46
CA LYS A 42 -6.51 -1.12 -22.90
C LYS A 42 -5.29 -0.80 -22.06
N THR A 43 -4.30 -0.14 -22.65
CA THR A 43 -3.11 0.35 -21.97
C THR A 43 -3.31 1.77 -21.49
N ILE A 44 -3.03 2.02 -20.20
CA ILE A 44 -3.20 3.34 -19.58
C ILE A 44 -1.90 3.72 -18.91
N PHE A 45 -1.38 4.89 -19.23
CA PHE A 45 -0.21 5.50 -18.63
C PHE A 45 -0.64 6.76 -17.86
N ILE A 46 -0.41 6.79 -16.55
CA ILE A 46 -0.84 7.87 -15.65
C ILE A 46 0.38 8.40 -14.92
N SER A 47 0.59 9.72 -14.91
CA SER A 47 1.43 10.36 -13.92
C SER A 47 0.58 10.73 -12.70
N SER A 48 1.10 10.51 -11.50
CA SER A 48 0.48 10.94 -10.24
C SER A 48 1.54 11.09 -9.16
N HIS A 49 1.32 12.04 -8.25
CA HIS A 49 2.05 12.15 -6.99
C HIS A 49 1.28 11.52 -5.81
N ASP A 50 0.04 11.08 -6.04
CA ASP A 50 -0.81 10.40 -5.07
C ASP A 50 -0.55 8.88 -5.13
N LEU A 51 0.25 8.38 -4.20
CA LEU A 51 0.62 6.97 -4.14
C LEU A 51 -0.58 6.04 -3.91
N THR A 52 -1.64 6.53 -3.27
CA THR A 52 -2.90 5.79 -3.08
C THR A 52 -3.60 5.54 -4.41
N GLU A 53 -3.58 6.53 -5.32
CA GLU A 53 -4.11 6.35 -6.67
C GLU A 53 -3.32 5.32 -7.46
N VAL A 54 -1.98 5.43 -7.41
CA VAL A 54 -1.09 4.48 -8.09
C VAL A 54 -1.36 3.06 -7.60
N GLN A 55 -1.47 2.87 -6.28
CA GLN A 55 -1.78 1.57 -5.67
C GLN A 55 -3.12 1.00 -6.14
N LYS A 56 -4.12 1.86 -6.30
CA LYS A 56 -5.48 1.46 -6.68
C LYS A 56 -5.62 1.13 -8.16
N LEU A 57 -4.96 1.91 -9.03
CA LEU A 57 -5.19 1.90 -10.47
C LEU A 57 -4.12 1.15 -11.26
N CYS A 58 -2.87 1.15 -10.79
CA CYS A 58 -1.74 0.69 -11.59
C CYS A 58 -1.38 -0.77 -11.31
N ASP A 59 -0.94 -1.49 -12.32
CA ASP A 59 -0.33 -2.81 -12.17
C ASP A 59 1.18 -2.67 -11.94
N ARG A 60 1.78 -1.61 -12.52
CA ARG A 60 3.20 -1.28 -12.42
C ARG A 60 3.37 0.22 -12.17
N ALA A 61 4.38 0.59 -11.39
CA ALA A 61 4.78 1.98 -11.18
C ALA A 61 6.26 2.19 -11.54
N ALA A 62 6.53 3.29 -12.24
CA ALA A 62 7.86 3.78 -12.50
C ALA A 62 8.17 4.96 -11.57
N PHE A 63 9.23 4.86 -10.77
CA PHE A 63 9.66 5.91 -9.85
C PHE A 63 10.71 6.80 -10.52
N ILE A 64 10.44 8.10 -10.58
CA ILE A 64 11.31 9.09 -11.22
C ILE A 64 11.77 10.08 -10.15
N ARG A 65 13.08 10.34 -10.11
CA ARG A 65 13.69 11.35 -9.25
C ARG A 65 14.76 12.11 -10.03
N GLU A 66 14.76 13.44 -9.94
CA GLU A 66 15.72 14.31 -10.65
C GLU A 66 15.80 14.01 -12.16
N GLY A 67 14.65 13.71 -12.79
CA GLY A 67 14.57 13.36 -14.21
C GLY A 67 15.13 11.99 -14.60
N LYS A 68 15.47 11.14 -13.62
CA LYS A 68 16.00 9.79 -13.86
C LYS A 68 15.01 8.74 -13.38
N LEU A 69 14.88 7.67 -14.15
CA LEU A 69 14.16 6.47 -13.72
C LEU A 69 14.96 5.74 -12.64
N ILE A 70 14.41 5.63 -11.43
CA ILE A 70 15.06 4.99 -10.28
C ILE A 70 14.68 3.51 -10.22
N ALA A 71 13.40 3.19 -10.37
CA ALA A 71 12.89 1.84 -10.28
C ALA A 71 11.60 1.67 -11.09
N ILE A 72 11.30 0.42 -11.46
CA ILE A 72 9.98 0.00 -11.95
C ILE A 72 9.54 -1.16 -11.08
N GLU A 73 8.40 -1.00 -10.43
CA GLU A 73 7.82 -1.98 -9.51
C GLU A 73 6.48 -2.51 -10.01
N GLU A 74 6.25 -3.80 -9.83
CA GLU A 74 4.93 -4.39 -10.02
C GLU A 74 4.10 -4.22 -8.76
N ILE A 75 3.07 -3.38 -8.79
CA ILE A 75 2.31 -2.98 -7.60
C ILE A 75 1.71 -4.18 -6.87
N LYS A 76 1.15 -5.16 -7.58
CA LYS A 76 0.54 -6.36 -6.97
C LYS A 76 1.56 -7.32 -6.34
N ASN A 77 2.80 -7.33 -6.84
CA ASN A 77 3.85 -8.23 -6.36
C ASN A 77 4.80 -7.54 -5.37
N SER A 78 4.83 -6.22 -5.38
CA SER A 78 5.68 -5.43 -4.48
C SER A 78 5.19 -5.42 -3.04
N PHE A 79 3.90 -5.68 -2.84
CA PHE A 79 3.37 -6.07 -1.55
C PHE A 79 3.61 -7.57 -1.41
N ASP A 80 4.61 -7.96 -0.62
CA ASP A 80 4.71 -9.34 -0.16
C ASP A 80 3.38 -9.65 0.56
N MET A 81 2.43 -10.25 -0.19
CA MET A 81 1.07 -10.56 0.30
C MET A 81 1.11 -11.43 1.57
N ASN A 82 2.29 -11.97 1.89
CA ASN A 82 2.53 -12.68 3.12
C ASN A 82 3.09 -11.78 4.25
N LEU A 83 3.38 -10.51 3.96
CA LEU A 83 3.90 -9.58 4.97
C LEU A 83 2.74 -8.75 5.53
N ARG A 84 2.48 -8.89 6.82
CA ARG A 84 1.44 -8.15 7.53
C ARG A 84 2.07 -7.34 8.66
N ARG A 85 1.53 -6.17 8.90
CA ARG A 85 1.96 -5.28 9.98
C ARG A 85 0.81 -5.08 10.95
N TYR A 86 1.07 -5.29 12.23
CA TYR A 86 0.10 -5.11 13.30
C TYR A 86 0.62 -4.09 14.30
N THR A 87 -0.21 -3.15 14.71
CA THR A 87 0.04 -2.31 15.87
C THR A 87 -0.79 -2.83 17.03
N ILE A 88 -0.14 -3.06 18.14
CA ILE A 88 -0.67 -3.68 19.35
C ILE A 88 -0.45 -2.71 20.49
N THR A 89 -1.50 -2.40 21.24
CA THR A 89 -1.46 -1.50 22.39
C THR A 89 -1.61 -2.31 23.67
N PHE A 90 -0.86 -1.93 24.71
CA PHE A 90 -0.88 -2.53 26.04
C PHE A 90 -1.15 -1.47 27.11
N GLU A 91 -1.45 -1.87 28.34
CA GLU A 91 -1.57 -0.94 29.47
C GLU A 91 -0.20 -0.33 29.87
N SER A 92 0.89 -1.05 29.62
CA SER A 92 2.26 -0.63 29.90
C SER A 92 3.18 -0.98 28.74
N GLU A 93 4.40 -0.45 28.75
CA GLU A 93 5.39 -0.71 27.69
C GLU A 93 5.67 -2.21 27.54
N PRO A 94 5.45 -2.78 26.33
CA PRO A 94 5.68 -4.20 26.07
C PRO A 94 7.17 -4.50 25.93
N ASN A 95 7.58 -5.72 26.34
CA ASN A 95 8.93 -6.19 26.10
C ASN A 95 9.12 -6.59 24.63
N GLN A 96 9.78 -5.73 23.87
CA GLN A 96 10.04 -5.94 22.43
C GLN A 96 10.72 -7.28 22.14
N TYR A 97 11.60 -7.75 23.02
CA TYR A 97 12.34 -9.00 22.82
C TYR A 97 11.42 -10.22 22.72
N LEU A 98 10.32 -10.25 23.45
CA LEU A 98 9.35 -11.35 23.36
C LEU A 98 8.77 -11.48 21.96
N PHE A 99 8.49 -10.35 21.30
CA PHE A 99 7.91 -10.34 19.96
C PHE A 99 8.91 -10.73 18.88
N THR A 100 10.20 -10.43 19.06
CA THR A 100 11.23 -10.83 18.10
C THR A 100 11.50 -12.33 18.09
N GLN A 101 11.05 -13.07 19.12
CA GLN A 101 11.19 -14.53 19.20
C GLN A 101 10.01 -15.28 18.60
N ILE A 102 8.93 -14.59 18.25
CA ILE A 102 7.74 -15.22 17.65
C ILE A 102 8.05 -15.65 16.22
N GLU A 103 7.75 -16.89 15.90
CA GLU A 103 7.95 -17.43 14.55
C GLU A 103 7.18 -16.61 13.51
N GLY A 104 7.85 -16.25 12.43
CA GLY A 104 7.29 -15.41 11.36
C GLY A 104 7.47 -13.90 11.58
N VAL A 105 7.77 -13.44 12.80
CA VAL A 105 8.06 -12.02 13.04
C VAL A 105 9.41 -11.65 12.43
N THR A 106 9.39 -10.67 11.54
CA THR A 106 10.57 -10.13 10.86
C THR A 106 11.07 -8.83 11.49
N GLN A 107 10.17 -8.10 12.14
CA GLN A 107 10.48 -6.86 12.81
C GLN A 107 9.49 -6.60 13.94
N ALA A 108 9.98 -6.02 15.06
CA ALA A 108 9.17 -5.51 16.13
C ALA A 108 9.77 -4.17 16.60
N ILE A 109 8.94 -3.14 16.70
CA ILE A 109 9.35 -1.78 17.11
C ILE A 109 8.40 -1.31 18.19
N THR A 110 8.93 -0.93 19.34
CA THR A 110 8.16 -0.40 20.48
C THR A 110 8.19 1.13 20.48
N ASP A 111 7.04 1.73 20.75
CA ASP A 111 6.87 3.16 20.95
C ASP A 111 5.90 3.37 22.13
N GLY A 112 6.44 3.68 23.29
CA GLY A 112 5.68 3.78 24.54
C GLY A 112 4.96 2.48 24.88
N ASN A 113 3.63 2.51 24.99
CA ASN A 113 2.79 1.35 25.30
C ASN A 113 2.31 0.59 24.04
N GLN A 114 2.80 0.97 22.86
CA GLN A 114 2.49 0.32 21.61
C GLN A 114 3.69 -0.44 21.06
N ILE A 115 3.43 -1.52 20.36
CA ILE A 115 4.41 -2.24 19.58
C ILE A 115 3.89 -2.50 18.17
N THR A 116 4.69 -2.17 17.17
CA THR A 116 4.41 -2.50 15.76
C THR A 116 5.21 -3.75 15.39
N VAL A 117 4.50 -4.79 15.01
CA VAL A 117 5.06 -6.11 14.63
C VAL A 117 4.81 -6.35 13.14
N THR A 118 5.89 -6.64 12.41
CA THR A 118 5.81 -7.09 11.01
C THR A 118 6.02 -8.60 10.97
N ILE A 119 5.04 -9.32 10.44
CA ILE A 119 5.05 -10.78 10.36
C ILE A 119 4.93 -11.24 8.91
N ARG A 120 5.66 -12.30 8.58
CA ARG A 120 5.57 -12.99 7.30
C ARG A 120 4.85 -14.33 7.47
N GLY A 121 3.79 -14.54 6.68
CA GLY A 121 3.03 -15.79 6.67
C GLY A 121 1.92 -15.85 7.70
N ASN A 122 1.87 -16.93 8.49
CA ASN A 122 0.75 -17.21 9.40
C ASN A 122 0.86 -16.38 10.69
N VAL A 123 -0.26 -15.80 11.10
CA VAL A 123 -0.36 -15.00 12.33
C VAL A 123 -0.67 -15.82 13.60
N SER A 124 -0.83 -17.13 13.49
CA SER A 124 -1.27 -17.97 14.62
C SER A 124 -0.36 -17.86 15.83
N HIS A 125 0.95 -17.88 15.64
CA HIS A 125 1.91 -17.76 16.75
C HIS A 125 1.86 -16.38 17.42
N LEU A 126 1.61 -15.31 16.63
CA LEU A 126 1.39 -13.98 17.20
C LEU A 126 0.12 -13.96 18.05
N ILE A 127 -0.99 -14.54 17.58
CA ILE A 127 -2.25 -14.60 18.30
C ILE A 127 -2.11 -15.40 19.60
N GLU A 128 -1.38 -16.53 19.58
CA GLU A 128 -1.10 -17.32 20.79
C GLU A 128 -0.35 -16.50 21.85
N GLU A 129 0.68 -15.78 21.46
CA GLU A 129 1.43 -14.93 22.41
C GLU A 129 0.57 -13.76 22.92
N LEU A 130 -0.21 -13.12 22.05
CA LEU A 130 -1.10 -12.03 22.44
C LEU A 130 -2.16 -12.50 23.44
N SER A 131 -2.65 -13.74 23.32
CA SER A 131 -3.61 -14.30 24.29
C SER A 131 -3.07 -14.37 25.73
N LYS A 132 -1.74 -14.49 25.89
CA LYS A 132 -1.04 -14.52 27.19
C LYS A 132 -0.75 -13.10 27.73
N LEU A 133 -0.54 -12.16 26.81
CA LEU A 133 -0.10 -10.79 27.14
C LEU A 133 -1.26 -9.80 27.34
N ALA A 134 -2.50 -10.20 26.98
CA ALA A 134 -3.73 -9.40 27.15
C ALA A 134 -3.61 -7.96 26.62
N PRO A 135 -3.43 -7.76 25.30
CA PRO A 135 -3.38 -6.44 24.72
C PRO A 135 -4.73 -5.71 24.89
N THR A 136 -4.68 -4.38 24.97
CA THR A 136 -5.89 -3.55 25.05
C THR A 136 -6.47 -3.23 23.68
N ASP A 137 -5.63 -3.24 22.64
CA ASP A 137 -6.05 -3.00 21.26
C ASP A 137 -5.12 -3.69 20.27
N LEU A 138 -5.65 -4.04 19.09
CA LEU A 138 -4.92 -4.67 17.98
C LEU A 138 -5.55 -4.23 16.66
N TYR A 139 -4.76 -3.65 15.77
CA TYR A 139 -5.20 -3.37 14.42
C TYR A 139 -4.13 -3.72 13.38
N GLU A 140 -4.59 -4.19 12.22
CA GLU A 140 -3.73 -4.43 11.07
C GLU A 140 -3.46 -3.12 10.34
N GLN A 141 -2.21 -2.81 10.10
CA GLN A 141 -1.80 -1.71 9.24
C GLN A 141 -1.71 -2.22 7.80
N GLU A 142 -2.40 -1.58 6.89
CA GLU A 142 -2.19 -1.83 5.47
C GLU A 142 -0.77 -1.41 5.09
N THR A 143 -0.05 -2.30 4.41
CA THR A 143 1.23 -1.93 3.79
C THR A 143 0.92 -0.99 2.62
N THR A 144 1.47 0.19 2.65
CA THR A 144 1.19 1.22 1.64
C THR A 144 2.31 1.34 0.62
N LEU A 145 2.00 1.95 -0.53
CA LEU A 145 3.01 2.25 -1.55
C LEU A 145 4.05 3.26 -1.03
N GLU A 146 3.67 4.09 -0.02
CA GLU A 146 4.58 4.97 0.71
C GLU A 146 5.73 4.19 1.38
N ASP A 147 5.43 3.03 1.98
CA ASP A 147 6.46 2.18 2.60
C ASP A 147 7.49 1.69 1.58
N LEU A 148 7.04 1.39 0.34
CA LEU A 148 7.93 1.04 -0.77
C LEU A 148 8.70 2.25 -1.28
N PHE A 149 8.02 3.37 -1.44
CA PHE A 149 8.60 4.62 -1.93
C PHE A 149 9.76 5.09 -1.05
N MET A 150 9.62 4.98 0.28
CA MET A 150 10.66 5.35 1.25
C MET A 150 11.95 4.53 1.11
N LYS A 151 11.93 3.39 0.42
CA LYS A 151 13.16 2.63 0.11
C LYS A 151 14.03 3.30 -0.94
N TYR A 152 13.47 4.19 -1.76
CA TYR A 152 14.13 4.86 -2.88
C TYR A 152 14.49 6.32 -2.60
N TYR A 153 14.13 6.83 -1.40
CA TYR A 153 14.42 8.19 -0.92
C TYR A 153 15.50 8.22 0.13
#